data_85899a2cf8d22758e77a8918975a09de
#
_entry.id   85899a2cf8d22758e77a8918975a09de
#
_cell.length_a   1.000
_cell.length_b   1.000
_cell.length_c   1.000
_cell.angle_alpha   90.00
_cell.angle_beta   90.00
_cell.angle_gamma   90.00
#
_symmetry.space_group_name_H-M   'P 1'
#
loop_
_entity.id
_entity.type
_entity.pdbx_description
1 polymer ?
#
loop_
_entity_poly.entity_id
_entity_poly.type
_entity_poly.pdbx_seq_one_letter_code
_entity_poly.pdbx_strand_id
1 'polypeptide(L)'
;MRTEKVVIMLGIFIAGVAAGGAGLWLLRRTDLQPAQTAGANRLHPAARRKILYYRAPMNPAVHSPVPMKDSMGMPYIPVYAKAASGSSQPGLIRIDPRVVQNFGVQTAPVAEGPLSRAIDTAGTVAVDQRLVSTLNPRVSGWLIHLDTRAVGDTVRSGQVVALLYSPQLYQAERDYLLLRAGRSHGRDGEHPLRLAAAERLRLLGLSNAQVRRLAKEGKAQYTTPLLAAHGGVVTRLGAHEGGYVTPATSLLTVTDLRRVWVNVALYPDQTPWVRVGDTATLRLPSVPRRTWRGRISYVYPTVNDRSRTVTARLSLRNPDGALRPGLYASVRIDTRPVNRTLYVARSAVLHGGSDEAYVFTAQGQGRFRLVPVRIGIETSGYAQVLSGLRRGERVVTHGQFMLDADAQIQGVAARTNGSVPSAAGAAQKNIGPQPGRNMPGGAQ
;
A
#
# COMPACT_ATOMS: atom_id res chain seq x y z
N MET A 1 45.61 -26.35 20.17
CA MET A 1 45.40 -25.33 21.19
C MET A 1 43.90 -25.13 21.37
N ARG A 2 43.38 -25.98 22.14
CA ARG A 2 41.96 -26.13 22.55
C ARG A 2 42.00 -26.52 24.00
N THR A 3 41.15 -26.02 24.85
CA THR A 3 40.97 -26.38 26.27
C THR A 3 41.33 -25.25 27.25
N GLU A 4 40.63 -24.13 27.18
CA GLU A 4 40.72 -23.15 28.31
C GLU A 4 39.48 -22.25 28.47
N LYS A 5 38.28 -22.71 28.05
CA LYS A 5 37.06 -21.89 28.25
C LYS A 5 35.87 -22.61 28.91
N VAL A 6 36.09 -23.69 29.64
CA VAL A 6 35.02 -24.47 30.29
C VAL A 6 35.02 -24.41 31.83
N VAL A 7 35.96 -23.76 32.47
CA VAL A 7 36.10 -23.79 33.94
C VAL A 7 35.54 -22.53 34.67
N ILE A 8 35.02 -21.51 33.98
CA ILE A 8 34.52 -20.30 34.68
C ILE A 8 32.99 -20.26 34.87
N MET A 9 32.23 -21.26 34.45
CA MET A 9 30.75 -21.23 34.59
C MET A 9 30.17 -22.16 35.69
N LEU A 10 30.98 -22.72 36.58
CA LEU A 10 30.52 -23.59 37.66
C LEU A 10 30.73 -23.02 39.07
N GLY A 11 31.10 -21.74 39.22
CA GLY A 11 31.44 -21.11 40.50
C GLY A 11 30.37 -20.19 41.12
N ILE A 12 29.24 -19.93 40.45
CA ILE A 12 28.25 -18.92 40.91
C ILE A 12 26.93 -19.52 41.43
N PHE A 13 26.80 -20.83 41.52
CA PHE A 13 25.54 -21.46 41.92
C PHE A 13 25.47 -21.99 43.37
N ILE A 14 26.46 -21.75 44.25
CA ILE A 14 26.48 -22.28 45.62
C ILE A 14 26.40 -21.20 46.73
N ALA A 15 26.21 -19.93 46.43
CA ALA A 15 26.18 -18.86 47.46
C ALA A 15 24.79 -18.26 47.72
N GLY A 16 23.68 -18.88 47.31
CA GLY A 16 22.31 -18.31 47.39
C GLY A 16 21.35 -18.97 48.38
N VAL A 17 21.73 -19.96 49.19
CA VAL A 17 20.77 -20.76 50.01
C VAL A 17 20.89 -20.54 51.53
N ALA A 18 21.68 -19.66 52.05
CA ALA A 18 21.93 -19.51 53.50
C ALA A 18 21.41 -18.22 54.17
N ALA A 19 20.44 -17.50 53.60
CA ALA A 19 19.93 -16.25 54.22
C ALA A 19 18.39 -16.11 54.15
N GLY A 20 17.61 -17.12 54.51
CA GLY A 20 16.12 -17.08 54.45
C GLY A 20 15.39 -17.74 55.61
N GLY A 21 16.02 -17.94 56.75
CA GLY A 21 15.46 -18.77 57.83
C GLY A 21 15.35 -18.12 59.21
N ALA A 22 15.11 -16.82 59.34
CA ALA A 22 14.98 -16.21 60.69
C ALA A 22 13.99 -15.01 60.70
N GLY A 23 12.72 -15.25 60.43
CA GLY A 23 11.72 -14.15 60.41
C GLY A 23 10.30 -14.53 60.78
N LEU A 24 10.06 -15.76 61.28
CA LEU A 24 8.70 -16.27 61.49
C LEU A 24 8.46 -16.79 62.91
N TRP A 25 8.88 -16.06 63.95
CA TRP A 25 8.65 -16.48 65.33
C TRP A 25 8.34 -15.38 66.31
N LEU A 26 7.61 -14.32 65.96
CA LEU A 26 7.15 -13.32 66.91
C LEU A 26 5.84 -12.69 66.41
N LEU A 27 4.72 -13.31 66.72
CA LEU A 27 3.39 -12.65 66.94
C LEU A 27 2.34 -13.75 67.19
N ARG A 28 2.49 -14.38 68.34
CA ARG A 28 1.46 -15.15 69.01
C ARG A 28 1.33 -14.56 70.41
N ARG A 29 0.34 -13.81 70.69
CA ARG A 29 -0.35 -13.65 72.02
C ARG A 29 -1.59 -12.83 71.81
N THR A 30 -2.71 -13.55 71.95
CA THR A 30 -3.75 -13.49 72.98
C THR A 30 -4.63 -12.25 72.91
N ASP A 31 -5.94 -12.40 72.73
CA ASP A 31 -6.83 -12.62 73.88
C ASP A 31 -8.21 -13.15 73.45
N LEU A 32 -8.73 -14.00 74.34
CA LEU A 32 -10.01 -14.69 74.29
C LEU A 32 -11.13 -13.88 74.98
N GLN A 33 -12.33 -13.89 74.39
CA GLN A 33 -13.65 -14.04 74.98
C GLN A 33 -14.35 -12.83 75.67
N PRO A 34 -15.69 -12.88 75.84
CA PRO A 34 -16.68 -13.92 75.55
C PRO A 34 -17.95 -13.52 74.79
N ALA A 35 -18.72 -14.53 74.40
CA ALA A 35 -20.07 -14.47 73.86
C ALA A 35 -21.11 -13.85 74.76
N GLN A 36 -22.03 -13.08 74.25
CA GLN A 36 -23.39 -12.97 74.76
C GLN A 36 -24.42 -12.90 73.62
N THR A 37 -25.32 -13.82 73.73
CA THR A 37 -26.59 -13.99 73.04
C THR A 37 -27.50 -12.79 73.25
N ALA A 38 -28.09 -12.26 72.19
CA ALA A 38 -29.47 -11.79 72.12
C ALA A 38 -29.91 -11.48 70.71
N GLY A 39 -30.93 -12.19 70.26
CA GLY A 39 -31.58 -11.97 69.00
C GLY A 39 -32.20 -10.60 68.90
N ALA A 40 -31.90 -9.92 67.85
CA ALA A 40 -32.73 -8.80 67.38
C ALA A 40 -32.66 -8.84 65.79
N ASN A 41 -33.78 -9.28 65.32
CA ASN A 41 -34.18 -9.24 63.94
C ASN A 41 -34.03 -7.79 63.41
N ARG A 42 -32.85 -7.41 62.85
CA ARG A 42 -32.68 -6.14 62.15
C ARG A 42 -33.10 -6.36 60.71
N LEU A 43 -34.36 -6.09 60.44
CA LEU A 43 -34.91 -5.76 59.15
C LEU A 43 -33.94 -4.76 58.47
N HIS A 44 -33.31 -5.20 57.41
CA HIS A 44 -32.58 -4.29 56.54
C HIS A 44 -33.56 -3.21 56.07
N PRO A 45 -33.23 -1.92 56.14
CA PRO A 45 -34.09 -0.88 55.57
C PRO A 45 -34.13 -1.12 54.07
N ALA A 46 -35.25 -1.62 53.57
CA ALA A 46 -35.54 -1.71 52.17
C ALA A 46 -35.34 -0.30 51.56
N ALA A 47 -34.38 -0.17 50.67
CA ALA A 47 -34.14 1.08 49.93
C ALA A 47 -35.51 1.61 49.45
N ARG A 48 -35.94 2.76 49.95
CA ARG A 48 -37.21 3.38 49.59
C ARG A 48 -37.21 3.65 48.10
N ARG A 49 -37.87 2.79 47.34
CA ARG A 49 -38.07 2.99 45.88
C ARG A 49 -38.83 4.30 45.72
N LYS A 50 -38.28 5.23 44.93
CA LYS A 50 -38.93 6.52 44.67
C LYS A 50 -40.20 6.25 43.86
N ILE A 51 -41.37 6.66 44.40
CA ILE A 51 -42.66 6.59 43.72
C ILE A 51 -42.67 7.69 42.66
N LEU A 52 -42.96 7.35 41.41
CA LEU A 52 -43.06 8.28 40.30
C LEU A 52 -44.44 8.96 40.28
N TYR A 53 -45.48 8.16 40.38
CA TYR A 53 -46.86 8.60 40.40
C TYR A 53 -47.77 7.47 40.91
N TYR A 54 -49.03 7.79 41.13
CA TYR A 54 -50.10 6.86 41.52
C TYR A 54 -51.04 6.70 40.34
N ARG A 55 -51.44 5.50 39.98
CA ARG A 55 -52.30 5.17 38.84
C ARG A 55 -53.67 4.63 39.34
N ALA A 56 -54.74 5.09 38.70
CA ALA A 56 -56.09 4.59 38.99
C ALA A 56 -56.21 3.09 38.58
N PRO A 57 -56.88 2.24 39.43
CA PRO A 57 -57.02 0.81 39.17
C PRO A 57 -57.82 0.50 37.91
N MET A 58 -58.87 1.27 37.67
CA MET A 58 -59.81 1.02 36.58
C MET A 58 -59.49 1.76 35.27
N ASN A 59 -58.75 2.85 35.33
CA ASN A 59 -58.33 3.62 34.16
C ASN A 59 -56.84 3.91 34.18
N PRO A 60 -56.03 3.15 33.49
CA PRO A 60 -54.55 3.30 33.45
C PRO A 60 -54.05 4.66 32.97
N ALA A 61 -54.86 5.42 32.24
CA ALA A 61 -54.49 6.73 31.70
C ALA A 61 -54.59 7.85 32.77
N VAL A 62 -55.30 7.63 33.89
CA VAL A 62 -55.44 8.61 34.95
C VAL A 62 -54.37 8.37 36.02
N HIS A 63 -53.51 9.39 36.26
CA HIS A 63 -52.47 9.33 37.26
C HIS A 63 -52.41 10.61 38.09
N SER A 64 -51.93 10.49 39.32
CA SER A 64 -51.79 11.56 40.26
C SER A 64 -50.42 11.54 40.92
N PRO A 65 -49.81 12.70 41.22
CA PRO A 65 -48.55 12.78 41.96
C PRO A 65 -48.69 12.45 43.46
N VAL A 66 -49.92 12.44 43.98
CA VAL A 66 -50.27 12.18 45.41
C VAL A 66 -51.17 10.96 45.53
N PRO A 67 -51.12 10.23 46.64
CA PRO A 67 -52.03 9.13 46.91
C PRO A 67 -53.47 9.66 47.10
N MET A 68 -54.38 9.14 46.23
CA MET A 68 -55.81 9.48 46.29
C MET A 68 -56.64 8.26 46.04
N LYS A 69 -57.97 8.36 46.28
CA LYS A 69 -58.96 7.33 45.93
C LYS A 69 -59.71 7.74 44.68
N ASP A 70 -60.15 6.78 43.90
CA ASP A 70 -61.05 7.05 42.80
C ASP A 70 -62.52 7.30 43.26
N SER A 71 -63.40 7.60 42.30
CA SER A 71 -64.82 7.86 42.56
C SER A 71 -65.55 6.66 43.15
N MET A 72 -64.99 5.46 43.13
CA MET A 72 -65.50 4.23 43.71
C MET A 72 -64.86 3.87 45.03
N GLY A 73 -64.00 4.75 45.61
CA GLY A 73 -63.33 4.59 46.92
C GLY A 73 -62.07 3.72 46.89
N MET A 74 -61.59 3.27 45.75
CA MET A 74 -60.40 2.41 45.59
C MET A 74 -59.11 3.24 45.57
N PRO A 75 -58.05 2.85 46.36
CA PRO A 75 -56.79 3.58 46.38
C PRO A 75 -56.00 3.43 45.10
N TYR A 76 -55.37 4.50 44.67
CA TYR A 76 -54.46 4.48 43.51
C TYR A 76 -53.22 3.63 43.81
N ILE A 77 -52.74 2.88 42.81
CA ILE A 77 -51.61 1.96 42.89
C ILE A 77 -50.34 2.75 42.68
N PRO A 78 -49.35 2.70 43.61
CA PRO A 78 -48.08 3.41 43.42
C PRO A 78 -47.25 2.75 42.34
N VAL A 79 -46.77 3.53 41.38
CA VAL A 79 -45.83 3.12 40.35
C VAL A 79 -44.43 3.60 40.77
N TYR A 80 -43.58 2.65 41.07
CA TYR A 80 -42.22 2.91 41.49
C TYR A 80 -41.29 3.11 40.30
N ALA A 81 -40.27 3.96 40.43
CA ALA A 81 -39.18 4.03 39.48
C ALA A 81 -38.56 2.64 39.37
N LYS A 82 -38.48 2.14 38.14
CA LYS A 82 -37.75 0.88 37.84
C LYS A 82 -36.34 1.09 38.41
N ALA A 83 -35.96 0.31 39.41
CA ALA A 83 -34.61 0.36 39.94
C ALA A 83 -33.64 0.22 38.79
N ALA A 84 -32.78 1.19 38.54
CA ALA A 84 -31.64 1.05 37.68
C ALA A 84 -30.78 -0.04 38.32
N SER A 85 -31.03 -1.27 37.91
CA SER A 85 -30.33 -2.46 38.40
C SER A 85 -28.90 -2.39 37.94
N GLY A 86 -28.02 -2.09 38.87
CA GLY A 86 -26.60 -2.32 38.67
C GLY A 86 -25.84 -1.06 38.23
N SER A 87 -24.77 -0.79 38.92
CA SER A 87 -23.68 0.08 38.53
C SER A 87 -23.31 -0.21 37.05
N SER A 88 -23.89 0.55 36.12
CA SER A 88 -23.55 0.44 34.70
C SER A 88 -22.13 0.98 34.56
N GLN A 89 -21.18 0.08 34.45
CA GLN A 89 -19.86 0.44 33.95
C GLN A 89 -20.06 1.13 32.59
N PRO A 90 -19.45 2.30 32.38
CA PRO A 90 -19.60 3.02 31.10
C PRO A 90 -19.21 2.12 29.94
N GLY A 91 -20.06 2.05 28.91
CA GLY A 91 -19.83 1.24 27.73
C GLY A 91 -20.30 -0.22 27.79
N LEU A 92 -20.88 -0.72 28.88
CA LEU A 92 -21.38 -2.09 28.99
C LEU A 92 -22.85 -2.20 28.57
N ILE A 93 -23.11 -3.01 27.57
CA ILE A 93 -24.45 -3.34 27.06
C ILE A 93 -24.78 -4.75 27.49
N ARG A 94 -25.98 -4.96 28.00
CA ARG A 94 -26.49 -6.29 28.34
C ARG A 94 -27.68 -6.62 27.46
N ILE A 95 -27.58 -7.69 26.70
CA ILE A 95 -28.63 -8.22 25.82
C ILE A 95 -28.98 -9.62 26.27
N ASP A 96 -30.29 -9.94 26.23
CA ASP A 96 -30.77 -11.28 26.57
C ASP A 96 -30.07 -12.32 25.64
N PRO A 97 -29.49 -13.39 26.20
CA PRO A 97 -28.82 -14.43 25.42
C PRO A 97 -29.70 -15.04 24.31
N ARG A 98 -31.02 -15.11 24.49
CA ARG A 98 -31.96 -15.58 23.49
C ARG A 98 -32.01 -14.64 22.27
N VAL A 99 -31.96 -13.36 22.51
CA VAL A 99 -31.91 -12.33 21.47
C VAL A 99 -30.60 -12.39 20.71
N VAL A 100 -29.47 -12.52 21.44
CA VAL A 100 -28.13 -12.68 20.85
C VAL A 100 -28.09 -13.89 19.89
N GLN A 101 -28.70 -14.99 20.29
CA GLN A 101 -28.73 -16.23 19.51
C GLN A 101 -29.64 -16.11 18.28
N ASN A 102 -30.82 -15.47 18.41
CA ASN A 102 -31.76 -15.28 17.33
C ASN A 102 -31.24 -14.33 16.24
N PHE A 103 -30.41 -13.36 16.59
CA PHE A 103 -29.82 -12.38 15.64
C PHE A 103 -28.49 -12.82 15.06
N GLY A 104 -28.03 -14.05 15.35
CA GLY A 104 -26.82 -14.60 14.74
C GLY A 104 -25.55 -13.82 15.04
N VAL A 105 -25.42 -13.25 16.25
CA VAL A 105 -24.21 -12.52 16.64
C VAL A 105 -23.00 -13.45 16.63
N GLN A 106 -22.06 -13.20 15.74
CA GLN A 106 -20.83 -13.97 15.64
C GLN A 106 -19.68 -13.20 16.29
N THR A 107 -18.78 -13.95 16.90
CA THR A 107 -17.58 -13.39 17.53
C THR A 107 -16.33 -14.10 17.05
N ALA A 108 -15.24 -13.37 16.85
CA ALA A 108 -13.93 -13.91 16.55
C ALA A 108 -12.89 -13.40 17.58
N PRO A 109 -11.85 -14.18 17.86
CA PRO A 109 -10.78 -13.73 18.73
C PRO A 109 -9.90 -12.68 18.01
N VAL A 110 -9.37 -11.73 18.76
CA VAL A 110 -8.28 -10.85 18.31
C VAL A 110 -7.05 -11.73 18.10
N ALA A 111 -6.57 -11.80 16.88
CA ALA A 111 -5.42 -12.61 16.50
C ALA A 111 -4.15 -11.74 16.43
N GLU A 112 -3.00 -12.39 16.60
CA GLU A 112 -1.69 -11.77 16.41
C GLU A 112 -0.95 -12.53 15.31
N GLY A 113 -0.41 -11.79 14.34
CA GLY A 113 0.33 -12.40 13.23
C GLY A 113 0.78 -11.36 12.20
N PRO A 114 1.37 -11.86 11.10
CA PRO A 114 1.76 -10.99 10.00
C PRO A 114 0.52 -10.50 9.24
N LEU A 115 0.44 -9.20 9.00
CA LEU A 115 -0.60 -8.57 8.18
C LEU A 115 0.05 -7.85 7.00
N SER A 116 -0.32 -8.22 5.77
CA SER A 116 0.14 -7.56 4.56
C SER A 116 -1.03 -6.89 3.84
N ARG A 117 -0.76 -5.74 3.24
CA ARG A 117 -1.69 -5.03 2.37
C ARG A 117 -1.41 -5.44 0.92
N ALA A 118 -2.43 -5.86 0.20
CA ALA A 118 -2.35 -5.98 -1.25
C ALA A 118 -2.85 -4.67 -1.88
N ILE A 119 -2.10 -4.16 -2.86
CA ILE A 119 -2.46 -2.95 -3.60
C ILE A 119 -2.81 -3.38 -5.01
N ASP A 120 -4.07 -3.20 -5.38
CA ASP A 120 -4.55 -3.44 -6.74
C ASP A 120 -4.55 -2.10 -7.49
N THR A 121 -3.88 -2.07 -8.64
CA THR A 121 -3.68 -0.85 -9.43
C THR A 121 -3.51 -1.17 -10.92
N ALA A 122 -3.46 -0.13 -11.76
CA ALA A 122 -3.21 -0.26 -13.17
C ALA A 122 -1.73 -0.06 -13.51
N GLY A 123 -1.30 -0.74 -14.55
CA GLY A 123 0.04 -0.56 -15.12
C GLY A 123 0.00 -0.55 -16.64
N THR A 124 1.04 0.02 -17.25
CA THR A 124 1.23 0.02 -18.70
C THR A 124 2.56 -0.64 -19.04
N VAL A 125 2.53 -1.58 -19.98
CA VAL A 125 3.75 -2.22 -20.49
C VAL A 125 4.55 -1.20 -21.29
N ALA A 126 5.82 -1.07 -20.97
CA ALA A 126 6.76 -0.14 -21.61
C ALA A 126 8.04 -0.86 -22.06
N VAL A 127 8.75 -0.27 -22.97
CA VAL A 127 10.08 -0.78 -23.37
C VAL A 127 11.09 -0.59 -22.25
N ASP A 128 12.02 -1.51 -22.09
CA ASP A 128 13.21 -1.27 -21.28
C ASP A 128 14.15 -0.33 -22.06
N GLN A 129 14.17 0.95 -21.65
CA GLN A 129 14.96 1.99 -22.33
C GLN A 129 16.46 1.67 -22.42
N ARG A 130 16.98 0.82 -21.53
CA ARG A 130 18.37 0.38 -21.57
C ARG A 130 18.66 -0.61 -22.71
N LEU A 131 17.60 -1.19 -23.28
CA LEU A 131 17.65 -2.15 -24.37
C LEU A 131 17.19 -1.53 -25.70
N VAL A 132 17.10 -0.21 -25.76
CA VAL A 132 16.83 0.56 -26.97
C VAL A 132 18.17 0.97 -27.58
N SER A 133 18.37 0.66 -28.84
CA SER A 133 19.56 1.03 -29.61
C SER A 133 19.14 1.77 -30.86
N THR A 134 19.71 2.95 -31.06
CA THR A 134 19.49 3.74 -32.28
C THR A 134 20.72 3.67 -33.16
N LEU A 135 20.51 3.38 -34.42
CA LEU A 135 21.56 3.36 -35.43
C LEU A 135 21.58 4.71 -36.18
N ASN A 136 22.67 5.44 -35.99
CA ASN A 136 22.97 6.64 -36.73
C ASN A 136 24.25 6.42 -37.56
N PRO A 137 24.34 6.91 -38.81
CA PRO A 137 25.58 6.89 -39.56
C PRO A 137 26.60 7.84 -38.89
N ARG A 138 27.88 7.53 -38.99
CA ARG A 138 28.93 8.44 -38.48
C ARG A 138 29.41 9.46 -39.51
N VAL A 139 29.00 9.25 -40.77
CA VAL A 139 29.33 10.09 -41.91
C VAL A 139 28.09 10.39 -42.72
N SER A 140 28.09 11.51 -43.43
CA SER A 140 27.03 11.85 -44.36
C SER A 140 27.15 11.06 -45.65
N GLY A 141 26.01 10.74 -46.29
CA GLY A 141 25.97 10.00 -47.53
C GLY A 141 24.56 9.62 -47.96
N TRP A 142 24.47 8.78 -48.96
CA TRP A 142 23.20 8.28 -49.53
C TRP A 142 23.00 6.83 -49.10
N LEU A 143 21.79 6.48 -48.70
CA LEU A 143 21.37 5.11 -48.47
C LEU A 143 21.08 4.45 -49.82
N ILE A 144 21.95 3.56 -50.26
CA ILE A 144 21.80 2.87 -51.56
C ILE A 144 20.82 1.71 -51.44
N HIS A 145 20.81 1.04 -50.28
CA HIS A 145 19.93 -0.06 -49.97
C HIS A 145 19.59 -0.14 -48.52
N LEU A 146 18.34 -0.52 -48.20
CA LEU A 146 17.84 -0.71 -46.86
C LEU A 146 17.18 -2.08 -46.72
N ASP A 147 17.89 -3.03 -46.05
CA ASP A 147 17.39 -4.39 -45.84
C ASP A 147 16.16 -4.44 -44.92
N THR A 148 16.13 -3.55 -43.95
CA THR A 148 15.03 -3.45 -42.96
C THR A 148 14.05 -2.40 -43.46
N ARG A 149 12.86 -2.81 -43.91
CA ARG A 149 11.93 -1.94 -44.63
C ARG A 149 10.69 -1.56 -43.84
N ALA A 150 10.45 -2.23 -42.69
CA ALA A 150 9.25 -1.99 -41.92
C ALA A 150 9.49 -1.95 -40.39
N VAL A 151 8.67 -1.17 -39.71
CA VAL A 151 8.54 -1.26 -38.25
C VAL A 151 7.92 -2.62 -37.91
N GLY A 152 8.55 -3.34 -36.97
CA GLY A 152 8.17 -4.71 -36.60
C GLY A 152 9.14 -5.76 -37.13
N ASP A 153 10.01 -5.44 -38.10
CA ASP A 153 11.05 -6.35 -38.58
C ASP A 153 12.00 -6.73 -37.43
N THR A 154 12.48 -7.98 -37.47
CA THR A 154 13.46 -8.48 -36.51
C THR A 154 14.87 -8.40 -37.10
N VAL A 155 15.79 -7.88 -36.30
CA VAL A 155 17.20 -7.72 -36.69
C VAL A 155 18.08 -8.47 -35.71
N ARG A 156 19.14 -9.12 -36.20
CA ARG A 156 20.16 -9.80 -35.40
C ARG A 156 21.37 -8.89 -35.19
N SER A 157 22.06 -9.06 -34.06
CA SER A 157 23.34 -8.37 -33.85
C SER A 157 24.34 -8.71 -34.96
N GLY A 158 25.00 -7.70 -35.54
CA GLY A 158 25.92 -7.84 -36.63
C GLY A 158 25.28 -7.99 -38.00
N GLN A 159 23.95 -8.02 -38.11
CA GLN A 159 23.25 -8.07 -39.40
C GLN A 159 23.45 -6.73 -40.14
N VAL A 160 23.67 -6.82 -41.46
CA VAL A 160 23.65 -5.66 -42.34
C VAL A 160 22.22 -5.15 -42.40
N VAL A 161 22.02 -3.87 -42.11
CA VAL A 161 20.68 -3.23 -42.13
C VAL A 161 20.55 -2.22 -43.25
N ALA A 162 21.69 -1.67 -43.72
CA ALA A 162 21.70 -0.72 -44.82
C ALA A 162 23.08 -0.70 -45.51
N LEU A 163 23.10 -0.24 -46.75
CA LEU A 163 24.30 0.09 -47.50
C LEU A 163 24.38 1.61 -47.68
N LEU A 164 25.46 2.22 -47.20
CA LEU A 164 25.71 3.63 -47.26
C LEU A 164 26.79 3.95 -48.31
N TYR A 165 26.51 4.87 -49.21
CA TYR A 165 27.51 5.52 -50.03
C TYR A 165 27.91 6.87 -49.40
N SER A 166 29.19 7.02 -49.07
CA SER A 166 29.76 8.25 -48.56
C SER A 166 31.05 8.60 -49.31
N PRO A 167 31.12 9.73 -50.03
CA PRO A 167 32.35 10.17 -50.68
C PRO A 167 33.50 10.34 -49.69
N GLN A 168 33.20 10.86 -48.47
CA GLN A 168 34.20 11.04 -47.43
C GLN A 168 34.82 9.70 -46.99
N LEU A 169 34.00 8.69 -46.82
CA LEU A 169 34.46 7.36 -46.40
C LEU A 169 35.24 6.66 -47.52
N TYR A 170 34.74 6.74 -48.74
CA TYR A 170 35.41 6.19 -49.93
C TYR A 170 36.79 6.79 -50.13
N GLN A 171 36.95 8.12 -49.97
CA GLN A 171 38.27 8.76 -50.00
C GLN A 171 39.19 8.25 -48.88
N ALA A 172 38.69 8.19 -47.63
CA ALA A 172 39.47 7.70 -46.51
C ALA A 172 39.94 6.24 -46.69
N GLU A 173 39.12 5.40 -47.30
CA GLU A 173 39.51 4.02 -47.68
C GLU A 173 40.62 4.01 -48.73
N ARG A 174 40.54 4.85 -49.76
CA ARG A 174 41.59 5.00 -50.77
C ARG A 174 42.89 5.50 -50.15
N ASP A 175 42.84 6.51 -49.32
CA ASP A 175 44.01 7.04 -48.62
C ASP A 175 44.70 5.96 -47.78
N TYR A 176 43.94 5.18 -47.05
CA TYR A 176 44.45 4.04 -46.26
C TYR A 176 45.12 3.00 -47.13
N LEU A 177 44.53 2.64 -48.29
CA LEU A 177 45.08 1.65 -49.21
C LEU A 177 46.33 2.16 -49.90
N LEU A 178 46.42 3.44 -50.27
CA LEU A 178 47.63 4.05 -50.85
C LEU A 178 48.77 4.01 -49.83
N LEU A 179 48.54 4.40 -48.55
CA LEU A 179 49.53 4.31 -47.49
C LEU A 179 49.99 2.88 -47.21
N ARG A 180 49.09 1.92 -47.46
CA ARG A 180 49.43 0.49 -47.33
C ARG A 180 50.22 -0.05 -48.49
N ALA A 181 49.92 0.35 -49.76
CA ALA A 181 50.59 -0.06 -50.99
C ALA A 181 51.96 0.58 -51.14
N GLY A 182 52.15 1.77 -50.53
CA GLY A 182 53.45 2.43 -50.54
C GLY A 182 54.49 1.58 -49.80
N ARG A 183 55.45 1.02 -50.56
CA ARG A 183 56.61 0.25 -50.06
C ARG A 183 57.44 1.23 -49.19
N SER A 184 57.22 1.26 -47.92
CA SER A 184 58.22 1.91 -47.04
C SER A 184 59.51 1.09 -47.03
N HIS A 185 60.56 1.61 -47.61
CA HIS A 185 61.92 1.12 -47.47
C HIS A 185 62.45 1.40 -46.06
N GLY A 186 61.92 0.75 -45.09
CA GLY A 186 62.32 0.91 -43.69
C GLY A 186 61.95 -0.33 -42.89
N ARG A 187 63.00 -1.00 -42.38
CA ARG A 187 62.87 -2.00 -41.32
C ARG A 187 62.16 -1.37 -40.13
N ASP A 188 61.36 -2.17 -39.46
CA ASP A 188 60.75 -1.94 -38.16
C ASP A 188 59.46 -1.07 -38.13
N GLY A 189 58.40 -1.74 -37.85
CA GLY A 189 57.18 -1.17 -37.28
C GLY A 189 56.15 -0.67 -38.27
N GLU A 190 54.91 -0.77 -37.85
CA GLU A 190 53.75 -0.20 -38.55
C GLU A 190 53.97 1.31 -38.73
N HIS A 191 54.02 1.76 -39.98
CA HIS A 191 54.22 3.19 -40.24
C HIS A 191 53.14 4.03 -39.55
N PRO A 192 53.50 5.06 -38.74
CA PRO A 192 52.52 5.82 -37.94
C PRO A 192 51.39 6.43 -38.77
N LEU A 193 51.64 6.78 -40.02
CA LEU A 193 50.61 7.29 -40.93
C LEU A 193 49.55 6.22 -41.29
N ARG A 194 49.96 4.94 -41.39
CA ARG A 194 49.05 3.84 -41.69
C ARG A 194 48.16 3.55 -40.47
N LEU A 195 48.70 3.66 -39.25
CA LEU A 195 47.95 3.51 -38.03
C LEU A 195 46.93 4.66 -37.89
N ALA A 196 47.34 5.90 -38.14
CA ALA A 196 46.49 7.07 -38.14
C ALA A 196 45.35 6.97 -39.17
N ALA A 197 45.64 6.48 -40.39
CA ALA A 197 44.64 6.26 -41.43
C ALA A 197 43.65 5.16 -41.02
N ALA A 198 44.14 4.06 -40.43
CA ALA A 198 43.24 3.04 -39.90
C ALA A 198 42.34 3.55 -38.74
N GLU A 199 42.89 4.37 -37.88
CA GLU A 199 42.11 5.00 -36.79
C GLU A 199 41.07 5.97 -37.36
N ARG A 200 41.41 6.78 -38.36
CA ARG A 200 40.46 7.66 -39.05
C ARG A 200 39.28 6.85 -39.62
N LEU A 201 39.52 5.67 -40.26
CA LEU A 201 38.47 4.80 -40.76
C LEU A 201 37.53 4.33 -39.59
N ARG A 202 38.09 4.00 -38.44
CA ARG A 202 37.30 3.60 -37.28
C ARG A 202 36.44 4.77 -36.75
N LEU A 203 36.99 5.96 -36.68
CA LEU A 203 36.28 7.17 -36.29
C LEU A 203 35.13 7.50 -37.25
N LEU A 204 35.32 7.21 -38.56
CA LEU A 204 34.30 7.35 -39.59
C LEU A 204 33.28 6.20 -39.58
N GLY A 205 33.42 5.22 -38.69
CA GLY A 205 32.38 4.21 -38.40
C GLY A 205 32.67 2.80 -38.90
N LEU A 206 33.85 2.53 -39.50
CA LEU A 206 34.20 1.18 -39.84
C LEU A 206 34.57 0.35 -38.63
N SER A 207 34.04 -0.84 -38.52
CA SER A 207 34.47 -1.80 -37.52
C SER A 207 35.88 -2.35 -37.83
N ASN A 208 36.57 -2.85 -36.80
CA ASN A 208 37.88 -3.50 -36.99
C ASN A 208 37.82 -4.63 -38.01
N ALA A 209 36.72 -5.35 -38.11
CA ALA A 209 36.52 -6.41 -39.08
C ALA A 209 36.49 -5.85 -40.52
N GLN A 210 35.78 -4.73 -40.73
CA GLN A 210 35.69 -4.05 -42.03
C GLN A 210 37.05 -3.47 -42.43
N VAL A 211 37.80 -2.84 -41.52
CA VAL A 211 39.15 -2.33 -41.81
C VAL A 211 40.10 -3.49 -42.17
N ARG A 212 40.04 -4.63 -41.47
CA ARG A 212 40.84 -5.82 -41.84
C ARG A 212 40.43 -6.39 -43.18
N ARG A 213 39.13 -6.41 -43.50
CA ARG A 213 38.63 -6.85 -44.81
C ARG A 213 39.12 -5.95 -45.93
N LEU A 214 39.00 -4.62 -45.77
CA LEU A 214 39.53 -3.62 -46.68
C LEU A 214 41.03 -3.83 -46.92
N ALA A 215 41.78 -4.08 -45.86
CA ALA A 215 43.22 -4.37 -45.94
C ALA A 215 43.53 -5.64 -46.73
N LYS A 216 42.70 -6.69 -46.62
CA LYS A 216 42.86 -7.96 -47.32
C LYS A 216 42.47 -7.86 -48.80
N GLU A 217 41.36 -7.20 -49.10
CA GLU A 217 40.81 -7.06 -50.45
C GLU A 217 41.61 -6.06 -51.30
N GLY A 218 42.25 -5.09 -50.65
CA GLY A 218 43.08 -4.08 -51.32
C GLY A 218 42.32 -3.14 -52.26
N LYS A 219 41.00 -3.09 -52.13
CA LYS A 219 40.11 -2.28 -52.99
C LYS A 219 39.10 -1.53 -52.14
N ALA A 220 39.02 -0.21 -52.34
CA ALA A 220 38.00 0.62 -51.69
C ALA A 220 36.62 0.22 -52.17
N GLN A 221 35.67 0.18 -51.23
CA GLN A 221 34.31 -0.21 -51.52
C GLN A 221 33.44 1.05 -51.74
N TYR A 222 32.65 1.01 -52.82
CA TYR A 222 31.74 2.11 -53.15
C TYR A 222 30.65 2.27 -52.11
N THR A 223 30.20 1.15 -51.53
CA THR A 223 29.18 1.16 -50.49
C THR A 223 29.68 0.50 -49.21
N THR A 224 29.38 1.07 -48.06
CA THR A 224 29.77 0.54 -46.75
C THR A 224 28.56 -0.04 -46.08
N PRO A 225 28.61 -1.33 -45.60
CA PRO A 225 27.53 -1.92 -44.87
C PRO A 225 27.45 -1.35 -43.46
N LEU A 226 26.26 -0.87 -43.07
CA LEU A 226 25.90 -0.48 -41.70
C LEU A 226 25.34 -1.70 -40.97
N LEU A 227 25.92 -1.99 -39.81
CA LEU A 227 25.60 -3.18 -39.01
C LEU A 227 24.76 -2.84 -37.81
N ALA A 228 23.79 -3.66 -37.47
CA ALA A 228 23.08 -3.55 -36.25
C ALA A 228 23.97 -3.89 -35.03
N ALA A 229 24.11 -3.00 -34.08
CA ALA A 229 24.90 -3.25 -32.89
C ALA A 229 24.27 -4.32 -31.98
N HIS A 230 22.95 -4.33 -31.90
CA HIS A 230 22.15 -5.24 -31.05
C HIS A 230 21.01 -5.84 -31.86
N GLY A 231 20.63 -7.06 -31.49
CA GLY A 231 19.43 -7.70 -32.02
C GLY A 231 18.16 -7.25 -31.31
N GLY A 232 17.05 -7.28 -32.05
CA GLY A 232 15.76 -6.89 -31.51
C GLY A 232 14.72 -6.65 -32.59
N VAL A 233 13.67 -5.92 -32.26
CA VAL A 233 12.61 -5.52 -33.16
C VAL A 233 12.79 -4.06 -33.54
N VAL A 234 12.62 -3.71 -34.79
CA VAL A 234 12.64 -2.33 -35.28
C VAL A 234 11.37 -1.62 -34.78
N THR A 235 11.56 -0.63 -33.93
CA THR A 235 10.44 0.15 -33.35
C THR A 235 10.25 1.51 -34.03
N ARG A 236 11.26 1.98 -34.77
CA ARG A 236 11.19 3.20 -35.56
C ARG A 236 12.08 3.08 -36.77
N LEU A 237 11.62 3.52 -37.92
CA LEU A 237 12.35 3.69 -39.15
C LEU A 237 12.36 5.20 -39.49
N GLY A 238 13.54 5.81 -39.57
CA GLY A 238 13.72 7.25 -39.73
C GLY A 238 14.37 7.65 -41.06
N ALA A 239 14.69 6.68 -41.91
CA ALA A 239 15.29 6.92 -43.23
C ALA A 239 14.72 5.94 -44.26
N HIS A 240 14.82 6.32 -45.54
CA HIS A 240 14.33 5.54 -46.67
C HIS A 240 15.46 5.31 -47.67
N GLU A 241 15.34 4.24 -48.45
CA GLU A 241 16.25 3.93 -49.55
C GLU A 241 16.32 5.10 -50.53
N GLY A 242 17.50 5.45 -51.03
CA GLY A 242 17.77 6.60 -51.89
C GLY A 242 17.93 7.92 -51.15
N GLY A 243 17.58 7.98 -49.85
CA GLY A 243 17.65 9.21 -49.06
C GLY A 243 19.08 9.62 -48.67
N TYR A 244 19.30 10.93 -48.58
CA TYR A 244 20.54 11.48 -48.01
C TYR A 244 20.45 11.52 -46.48
N VAL A 245 21.48 11.03 -45.82
CA VAL A 245 21.55 10.92 -44.35
C VAL A 245 22.80 11.57 -43.79
N THR A 246 22.70 12.05 -42.57
CA THR A 246 23.76 12.70 -41.83
C THR A 246 23.97 12.03 -40.48
N PRO A 247 25.03 12.31 -39.72
CA PRO A 247 25.20 11.80 -38.34
C PRO A 247 24.05 12.10 -37.38
N ALA A 248 23.29 13.15 -37.63
CA ALA A 248 22.10 13.49 -36.86
C ALA A 248 20.87 12.64 -37.24
N THR A 249 20.89 11.99 -38.37
CA THR A 249 19.77 11.18 -38.86
C THR A 249 19.71 9.83 -38.13
N SER A 250 18.61 9.56 -37.43
CA SER A 250 18.34 8.24 -36.88
C SER A 250 17.83 7.33 -37.99
N LEU A 251 18.61 6.36 -38.44
CA LEU A 251 18.20 5.45 -39.49
C LEU A 251 17.10 4.50 -39.04
N LEU A 252 17.34 3.87 -37.92
CA LEU A 252 16.36 2.97 -37.29
C LEU A 252 16.63 2.86 -35.80
N THR A 253 15.60 2.49 -35.06
CA THR A 253 15.68 2.18 -33.64
C THR A 253 15.29 0.72 -33.43
N VAL A 254 16.20 -0.05 -32.85
CA VAL A 254 16.00 -1.46 -32.48
C VAL A 254 15.79 -1.58 -30.99
N THR A 255 14.80 -2.34 -30.59
CA THR A 255 14.47 -2.58 -29.19
C THR A 255 14.45 -4.08 -28.91
N ASP A 256 15.18 -4.51 -27.90
CA ASP A 256 15.09 -5.91 -27.43
C ASP A 256 13.87 -6.05 -26.51
N LEU A 257 12.82 -6.71 -27.01
CA LEU A 257 11.55 -6.91 -26.33
C LEU A 257 11.50 -8.19 -25.47
N ARG A 258 12.60 -8.94 -25.35
CA ARG A 258 12.68 -10.13 -24.47
C ARG A 258 12.62 -9.77 -23.00
N ARG A 259 12.84 -8.51 -22.68
CA ARG A 259 12.62 -7.92 -21.36
C ARG A 259 11.84 -6.62 -21.54
N VAL A 260 10.81 -6.44 -20.71
CA VAL A 260 9.97 -5.25 -20.74
C VAL A 260 9.84 -4.68 -19.34
N TRP A 261 9.51 -3.43 -19.28
CA TRP A 261 9.06 -2.78 -18.05
C TRP A 261 7.54 -2.72 -17.99
N VAL A 262 7.02 -2.64 -16.77
CA VAL A 262 5.63 -2.23 -16.54
C VAL A 262 5.68 -1.04 -15.61
N ASN A 263 5.19 0.06 -16.08
CA ASN A 263 5.02 1.28 -15.30
C ASN A 263 3.68 1.18 -14.57
N VAL A 264 3.74 1.11 -13.25
CA VAL A 264 2.60 0.92 -12.36
C VAL A 264 2.27 2.25 -11.71
N ALA A 265 1.01 2.68 -11.81
CA ALA A 265 0.56 3.93 -11.21
C ALA A 265 0.16 3.69 -9.75
N LEU A 266 0.80 4.36 -8.82
CA LEU A 266 0.50 4.32 -7.39
C LEU A 266 -0.11 5.65 -6.97
N TYR A 267 -1.23 5.60 -6.26
CA TYR A 267 -1.77 6.79 -5.61
C TYR A 267 -0.87 7.23 -4.45
N PRO A 268 -0.86 8.51 -4.07
CA PRO A 268 0.01 9.03 -3.02
C PRO A 268 -0.14 8.31 -1.67
N ASP A 269 -1.35 7.90 -1.31
CA ASP A 269 -1.66 7.12 -0.10
C ASP A 269 -1.13 5.69 -0.13
N GLN A 270 -0.89 5.13 -1.32
CA GLN A 270 -0.35 3.79 -1.54
C GLN A 270 1.19 3.76 -1.55
N THR A 271 1.79 4.88 -1.96
CA THR A 271 3.24 4.98 -2.17
C THR A 271 4.08 4.60 -0.93
N PRO A 272 3.73 5.01 0.30
CA PRO A 272 4.52 4.65 1.49
C PRO A 272 4.59 3.14 1.75
N TRP A 273 3.65 2.38 1.22
CA TRP A 273 3.56 0.93 1.43
C TRP A 273 4.38 0.12 0.43
N VAL A 274 4.70 0.70 -0.75
CA VAL A 274 5.40 -0.01 -1.83
C VAL A 274 6.89 0.26 -1.76
N ARG A 275 7.66 -0.81 -1.75
CA ARG A 275 9.13 -0.74 -1.70
C ARG A 275 9.75 -1.52 -2.85
N VAL A 276 10.96 -1.14 -3.20
CA VAL A 276 11.78 -1.92 -4.15
C VAL A 276 11.97 -3.33 -3.60
N GLY A 277 11.73 -4.32 -4.46
CA GLY A 277 11.78 -5.74 -4.12
C GLY A 277 10.43 -6.38 -3.80
N ASP A 278 9.36 -5.60 -3.60
CA ASP A 278 8.03 -6.15 -3.39
C ASP A 278 7.57 -6.95 -4.60
N THR A 279 6.86 -8.05 -4.32
CA THR A 279 6.35 -8.93 -5.38
C THR A 279 5.09 -8.33 -6.00
N ALA A 280 5.04 -8.34 -7.32
CA ALA A 280 3.86 -7.90 -8.05
C ALA A 280 3.40 -8.98 -9.02
N THR A 281 2.09 -9.20 -9.07
CA THR A 281 1.42 -10.10 -10.01
C THR A 281 0.67 -9.27 -11.04
N LEU A 282 0.95 -9.53 -12.31
CA LEU A 282 0.37 -8.83 -13.44
C LEU A 282 -0.61 -9.73 -14.19
N ARG A 283 -1.74 -9.17 -14.59
CA ARG A 283 -2.74 -9.79 -15.47
C ARG A 283 -3.06 -8.87 -16.63
N LEU A 284 -3.10 -9.42 -17.84
CA LEU A 284 -3.54 -8.69 -19.01
C LEU A 284 -4.97 -9.11 -19.38
N PRO A 285 -5.87 -8.16 -19.64
CA PRO A 285 -7.21 -8.48 -20.14
C PRO A 285 -7.18 -9.27 -21.45
N SER A 286 -6.18 -9.00 -22.31
CA SER A 286 -6.01 -9.70 -23.59
C SER A 286 -5.57 -11.17 -23.47
N VAL A 287 -5.05 -11.59 -22.28
CA VAL A 287 -4.61 -12.98 -22.02
C VAL A 287 -5.07 -13.42 -20.63
N PRO A 288 -6.38 -13.61 -20.40
CA PRO A 288 -6.97 -13.70 -19.04
C PRO A 288 -6.54 -14.94 -18.24
N ARG A 289 -6.08 -16.00 -18.91
CA ARG A 289 -5.63 -17.23 -18.24
C ARG A 289 -4.17 -17.20 -17.79
N ARG A 290 -3.43 -16.12 -18.08
CA ARG A 290 -2.01 -16.03 -17.78
C ARG A 290 -1.73 -14.91 -16.80
N THR A 291 -0.84 -15.20 -15.88
CA THR A 291 -0.31 -14.22 -14.92
C THR A 291 1.20 -14.18 -15.02
N TRP A 292 1.76 -12.98 -14.89
CA TRP A 292 3.19 -12.77 -14.80
C TRP A 292 3.54 -12.31 -13.40
N ARG A 293 4.62 -12.81 -12.86
CA ARG A 293 5.13 -12.38 -11.55
C ARG A 293 6.47 -11.69 -11.72
N GLY A 294 6.63 -10.60 -11.03
CA GLY A 294 7.88 -9.84 -11.03
C GLY A 294 8.08 -9.13 -9.70
N ARG A 295 9.13 -8.31 -9.64
CA ARG A 295 9.44 -7.49 -8.47
C ARG A 295 9.51 -6.03 -8.86
N ILE A 296 9.09 -5.16 -7.95
CA ILE A 296 9.29 -3.71 -8.10
C ILE A 296 10.79 -3.46 -8.16
N SER A 297 11.25 -2.92 -9.27
CA SER A 297 12.67 -2.62 -9.51
C SER A 297 13.05 -1.20 -9.17
N TYR A 298 12.08 -0.29 -9.20
CA TYR A 298 12.28 1.12 -8.90
C TYR A 298 10.95 1.81 -8.56
N VAL A 299 10.98 2.78 -7.66
CA VAL A 299 9.86 3.68 -7.39
C VAL A 299 10.36 5.10 -7.69
N TYR A 300 9.69 5.79 -8.60
CA TYR A 300 10.11 7.13 -9.01
C TYR A 300 9.85 8.14 -7.89
N PRO A 301 10.78 9.06 -7.64
CA PRO A 301 10.62 10.07 -6.59
C PRO A 301 9.70 11.23 -7.00
N THR A 302 9.22 11.21 -8.24
CA THR A 302 8.39 12.28 -8.82
C THR A 302 6.94 11.83 -8.96
N VAL A 303 6.03 12.76 -8.78
CA VAL A 303 4.60 12.58 -9.06
C VAL A 303 4.33 13.01 -10.49
N ASN A 304 3.52 12.27 -11.20
CA ASN A 304 3.05 12.66 -12.52
C ASN A 304 1.96 13.73 -12.36
N ASP A 305 2.19 14.92 -12.89
CA ASP A 305 1.31 16.10 -12.70
C ASP A 305 -0.09 15.89 -13.26
N ARG A 306 -0.23 15.10 -14.33
CA ARG A 306 -1.52 14.85 -15.01
C ARG A 306 -2.36 13.82 -14.27
N SER A 307 -1.76 12.71 -13.87
CA SER A 307 -2.46 11.61 -13.17
C SER A 307 -2.40 11.72 -11.65
N ARG A 308 -1.54 12.57 -11.12
CA ARG A 308 -1.23 12.72 -9.69
C ARG A 308 -0.84 11.40 -9.01
N THR A 309 -0.18 10.53 -9.77
CA THR A 309 0.30 9.24 -9.30
C THR A 309 1.82 9.18 -9.29
N VAL A 310 2.38 8.37 -8.41
CA VAL A 310 3.79 7.99 -8.41
C VAL A 310 3.95 6.74 -9.27
N THR A 311 4.96 6.71 -10.12
CA THR A 311 5.22 5.54 -10.95
C THR A 311 6.13 4.56 -10.21
N ALA A 312 5.72 3.30 -10.12
CA ALA A 312 6.61 2.22 -9.77
C ALA A 312 6.93 1.39 -11.01
N ARG A 313 8.18 0.94 -11.14
CA ARG A 313 8.64 0.16 -12.28
C ARG A 313 8.82 -1.30 -11.90
N LEU A 314 8.17 -2.16 -12.67
CA LEU A 314 8.30 -3.61 -12.60
C LEU A 314 9.12 -4.08 -13.81
N SER A 315 10.10 -4.97 -13.62
CA SER A 315 10.87 -5.56 -14.71
C SER A 315 10.46 -7.02 -14.92
N LEU A 316 10.10 -7.38 -16.16
CA LEU A 316 9.58 -8.69 -16.52
C LEU A 316 10.34 -9.30 -17.69
N ARG A 317 10.51 -10.62 -17.67
CA ARG A 317 10.96 -11.40 -18.82
C ARG A 317 9.78 -11.62 -19.78
N ASN A 318 10.04 -11.52 -21.07
CA ASN A 318 9.05 -11.63 -22.13
C ASN A 318 9.59 -12.47 -23.31
N PRO A 319 9.90 -13.76 -23.07
CA PRO A 319 10.54 -14.60 -24.08
C PRO A 319 9.65 -14.89 -25.29
N ASP A 320 8.35 -14.90 -25.11
CA ASP A 320 7.33 -15.19 -26.11
C ASP A 320 6.66 -13.93 -26.71
N GLY A 321 7.12 -12.73 -26.33
CA GLY A 321 6.59 -11.48 -26.88
C GLY A 321 5.13 -11.15 -26.51
N ALA A 322 4.53 -11.88 -25.56
CA ALA A 322 3.13 -11.66 -25.16
C ALA A 322 2.92 -10.28 -24.49
N LEU A 323 3.92 -9.77 -23.78
CA LEU A 323 3.91 -8.45 -23.19
C LEU A 323 4.34 -7.42 -24.23
N ARG A 324 3.37 -6.87 -24.97
CA ARG A 324 3.65 -5.84 -25.98
C ARG A 324 3.63 -4.46 -25.34
N PRO A 325 4.62 -3.59 -25.63
CA PRO A 325 4.60 -2.20 -25.17
C PRO A 325 3.29 -1.50 -25.57
N GLY A 326 2.75 -0.68 -24.66
CA GLY A 326 1.46 0.01 -24.82
C GLY A 326 0.26 -0.75 -24.26
N LEU A 327 0.38 -2.04 -23.92
CA LEU A 327 -0.73 -2.78 -23.30
C LEU A 327 -0.97 -2.33 -21.86
N TYR A 328 -2.26 -2.23 -21.50
CA TYR A 328 -2.68 -2.05 -20.11
C TYR A 328 -2.76 -3.39 -19.39
N ALA A 329 -2.44 -3.34 -18.11
CA ALA A 329 -2.45 -4.50 -17.24
C ALA A 329 -3.00 -4.14 -15.86
N SER A 330 -3.69 -5.09 -15.24
CA SER A 330 -4.00 -5.02 -13.82
C SER A 330 -2.82 -5.57 -13.03
N VAL A 331 -2.37 -4.82 -12.04
CA VAL A 331 -1.20 -5.17 -11.23
C VAL A 331 -1.62 -5.25 -9.78
N ARG A 332 -1.35 -6.39 -9.15
CA ARG A 332 -1.48 -6.59 -7.72
C ARG A 332 -0.11 -6.64 -7.08
N ILE A 333 0.16 -5.72 -6.17
CA ILE A 333 1.42 -5.64 -5.42
C ILE A 333 1.16 -6.17 -4.02
N ASP A 334 1.91 -7.20 -3.63
CA ASP A 334 1.89 -7.74 -2.29
C ASP A 334 2.99 -7.03 -1.48
N THR A 335 2.57 -6.15 -0.57
CA THR A 335 3.50 -5.40 0.28
C THR A 335 4.07 -6.29 1.38
N ARG A 336 5.19 -5.86 1.95
CA ARG A 336 5.80 -6.61 3.05
C ARG A 336 4.87 -6.67 4.24
N PRO A 337 4.74 -7.85 4.88
CA PRO A 337 3.92 -7.98 6.07
C PRO A 337 4.48 -7.15 7.23
N VAL A 338 3.59 -6.51 7.97
CA VAL A 338 3.90 -6.02 9.31
C VAL A 338 3.85 -7.23 10.24
N ASN A 339 5.00 -7.59 10.79
CA ASN A 339 5.11 -8.75 11.69
C ASN A 339 4.58 -8.41 13.09
N ARG A 340 3.98 -9.41 13.75
CA ARG A 340 3.53 -9.33 15.15
C ARG A 340 2.58 -8.17 15.42
N THR A 341 1.56 -8.04 14.64
CA THR A 341 0.51 -7.05 14.85
C THR A 341 -0.78 -7.71 15.30
N LEU A 342 -1.54 -7.03 16.14
CA LEU A 342 -2.90 -7.44 16.45
C LEU A 342 -3.81 -7.09 15.29
N TYR A 343 -4.71 -7.99 14.94
CA TYR A 343 -5.71 -7.73 13.91
C TYR A 343 -7.04 -8.38 14.23
N VAL A 344 -8.09 -7.79 13.70
CA VAL A 344 -9.47 -8.26 13.79
C VAL A 344 -10.08 -8.37 12.39
N ALA A 345 -11.17 -9.11 12.25
CA ALA A 345 -11.94 -9.06 11.01
C ALA A 345 -12.36 -7.61 10.73
N ARG A 346 -12.22 -7.16 9.49
CA ARG A 346 -12.62 -5.79 9.09
C ARG A 346 -14.08 -5.52 9.42
N SER A 347 -14.94 -6.53 9.28
CA SER A 347 -16.34 -6.45 9.65
C SER A 347 -16.58 -6.17 11.14
N ALA A 348 -15.62 -6.39 12.03
CA ALA A 348 -15.78 -6.09 13.46
C ALA A 348 -15.61 -4.61 13.78
N VAL A 349 -15.08 -3.82 12.85
CA VAL A 349 -14.75 -2.42 13.05
C VAL A 349 -15.91 -1.54 12.66
N LEU A 350 -16.33 -0.68 13.58
CA LEU A 350 -17.33 0.37 13.36
C LEU A 350 -16.59 1.70 13.28
N HIS A 351 -16.86 2.46 12.22
CA HIS A 351 -16.29 3.79 12.03
C HIS A 351 -17.27 4.84 12.55
N GLY A 352 -16.81 5.66 13.47
CA GLY A 352 -17.55 6.83 13.96
C GLY A 352 -17.40 8.04 13.02
N GLY A 353 -18.10 9.13 13.31
CA GLY A 353 -18.16 10.32 12.45
C GLY A 353 -16.87 11.15 12.33
N SER A 354 -15.83 10.88 13.11
CA SER A 354 -14.54 11.61 13.08
C SER A 354 -13.41 10.65 13.40
N ASP A 355 -12.83 10.00 12.38
CA ASP A 355 -11.58 9.18 12.45
C ASP A 355 -11.48 8.20 13.66
N GLU A 356 -12.58 8.08 14.43
CA GLU A 356 -12.71 7.21 15.59
C GLU A 356 -13.28 5.86 15.14
N ALA A 357 -12.62 4.80 15.56
CA ALA A 357 -13.08 3.43 15.32
C ALA A 357 -13.42 2.75 16.64
N TYR A 358 -14.46 1.94 16.61
CA TYR A 358 -14.97 1.21 17.77
C TYR A 358 -15.14 -0.26 17.44
N VAL A 359 -15.06 -1.10 18.47
CA VAL A 359 -15.30 -2.54 18.37
C VAL A 359 -16.13 -2.99 19.57
N PHE A 360 -17.11 -3.87 19.33
CA PHE A 360 -17.80 -4.53 20.42
C PHE A 360 -17.01 -5.75 20.89
N THR A 361 -16.58 -5.75 22.17
CA THR A 361 -15.96 -6.91 22.81
C THR A 361 -17.02 -7.72 23.55
N ALA A 362 -16.98 -9.04 23.38
CA ALA A 362 -17.89 -9.98 24.06
C ALA A 362 -17.28 -10.46 25.39
N GLN A 363 -17.96 -10.17 26.50
CA GLN A 363 -17.54 -10.56 27.86
C GLN A 363 -18.25 -11.84 28.36
N GLY A 364 -19.03 -12.50 27.47
CA GLY A 364 -19.85 -13.66 27.83
C GLY A 364 -21.21 -13.27 28.44
N GLN A 365 -22.11 -14.26 28.51
CA GLN A 365 -23.45 -14.12 29.10
C GLN A 365 -24.28 -12.95 28.56
N GLY A 366 -24.20 -12.67 27.22
CA GLY A 366 -24.93 -11.55 26.61
C GLY A 366 -24.42 -10.16 26.96
N ARG A 367 -23.21 -10.06 27.52
CA ARG A 367 -22.57 -8.79 27.86
C ARG A 367 -21.60 -8.38 26.77
N PHE A 368 -21.79 -7.19 26.24
CA PHE A 368 -20.93 -6.59 25.22
C PHE A 368 -20.44 -5.23 25.70
N ARG A 369 -19.22 -4.89 25.34
CA ARG A 369 -18.61 -3.61 25.69
C ARG A 369 -18.14 -2.91 24.42
N LEU A 370 -18.55 -1.66 24.25
CA LEU A 370 -18.02 -0.80 23.18
C LEU A 370 -16.65 -0.28 23.60
N VAL A 371 -15.63 -0.58 22.79
CA VAL A 371 -14.24 -0.21 23.07
C VAL A 371 -13.72 0.64 21.92
N PRO A 372 -13.23 1.87 22.20
CA PRO A 372 -12.55 2.67 21.20
C PRO A 372 -11.22 2.02 20.82
N VAL A 373 -10.92 1.96 19.53
CA VAL A 373 -9.72 1.35 19.01
C VAL A 373 -9.02 2.29 18.02
N ARG A 374 -7.69 2.26 18.01
CA ARG A 374 -6.92 2.89 16.94
C ARG A 374 -6.58 1.84 15.90
N ILE A 375 -6.98 2.11 14.67
CA ILE A 375 -6.77 1.22 13.55
C ILE A 375 -5.55 1.69 12.76
N GLY A 376 -4.79 0.74 12.24
CA GLY A 376 -3.69 0.97 11.32
C GLY A 376 -4.04 0.53 9.90
N ILE A 377 -3.34 -0.48 9.40
CA ILE A 377 -3.56 -1.02 8.07
C ILE A 377 -4.90 -1.74 7.98
N GLU A 378 -5.68 -1.40 6.96
CA GLU A 378 -6.85 -2.17 6.57
C GLU A 378 -6.57 -2.96 5.29
N THR A 379 -7.01 -4.21 5.30
CA THR A 379 -7.00 -5.11 4.16
C THR A 379 -8.42 -5.46 3.74
N SER A 380 -8.60 -6.24 2.69
CA SER A 380 -9.94 -6.71 2.27
C SER A 380 -10.66 -7.57 3.33
N GLY A 381 -9.93 -8.19 4.25
CA GLY A 381 -10.53 -9.09 5.25
C GLY A 381 -10.26 -8.72 6.70
N TYR A 382 -9.20 -7.97 6.97
CA TYR A 382 -8.73 -7.69 8.33
C TYR A 382 -8.34 -6.23 8.51
N ALA A 383 -8.46 -5.74 9.75
CA ALA A 383 -7.97 -4.43 10.17
C ALA A 383 -6.93 -4.60 11.28
N GLN A 384 -5.81 -3.90 11.15
CA GLN A 384 -4.78 -3.83 12.18
C GLN A 384 -5.28 -3.03 13.37
N VAL A 385 -5.04 -3.54 14.58
CA VAL A 385 -5.34 -2.81 15.82
C VAL A 385 -4.02 -2.33 16.44
N LEU A 386 -3.85 -1.02 16.51
CA LEU A 386 -2.69 -0.38 17.12
C LEU A 386 -2.82 -0.25 18.63
N SER A 387 -4.06 -0.01 19.13
CA SER A 387 -4.37 0.09 20.54
C SER A 387 -5.87 -0.13 20.80
N GLY A 388 -6.21 -0.48 22.04
CA GLY A 388 -7.61 -0.66 22.50
C GLY A 388 -8.01 -2.11 22.76
N LEU A 389 -7.33 -3.10 22.18
CA LEU A 389 -7.64 -4.53 22.36
C LEU A 389 -6.42 -5.32 22.80
N ARG A 390 -6.69 -6.49 23.38
CA ARG A 390 -5.67 -7.49 23.78
C ARG A 390 -5.81 -8.75 22.94
N ARG A 391 -4.70 -9.47 22.74
CA ARG A 391 -4.71 -10.77 22.08
C ARG A 391 -5.67 -11.72 22.79
N GLY A 392 -6.49 -12.43 22.00
CA GLY A 392 -7.46 -13.40 22.50
C GLY A 392 -8.79 -12.82 22.96
N GLU A 393 -8.96 -11.49 23.09
CA GLU A 393 -10.26 -10.90 23.32
C GLU A 393 -11.24 -11.26 22.19
N ARG A 394 -12.49 -11.55 22.53
CA ARG A 394 -13.50 -11.85 21.52
C ARG A 394 -14.20 -10.60 21.08
N VAL A 395 -14.17 -10.33 19.78
CA VAL A 395 -14.83 -9.19 19.14
C VAL A 395 -16.00 -9.65 18.29
N VAL A 396 -17.05 -8.86 18.23
CA VAL A 396 -18.25 -9.14 17.43
C VAL A 396 -17.93 -8.86 15.96
N THR A 397 -18.15 -9.85 15.09
CA THR A 397 -17.89 -9.75 13.64
C THR A 397 -19.16 -9.64 12.81
N HIS A 398 -20.30 -10.08 13.34
CA HIS A 398 -21.61 -9.97 12.71
C HIS A 398 -22.66 -9.62 13.77
N GLY A 399 -23.71 -8.90 13.39
CA GLY A 399 -24.77 -8.45 14.29
C GLY A 399 -24.48 -7.14 15.01
N GLN A 400 -23.44 -6.41 14.66
CA GLN A 400 -23.04 -5.16 15.30
C GLN A 400 -24.11 -4.07 15.22
N PHE A 401 -24.86 -4.00 14.11
CA PHE A 401 -25.91 -3.00 13.92
C PHE A 401 -26.98 -3.05 15.01
N MET A 402 -27.37 -4.26 15.43
CA MET A 402 -28.30 -4.45 16.53
C MET A 402 -27.71 -3.99 17.86
N LEU A 403 -26.42 -4.30 18.09
CA LEU A 403 -25.72 -3.87 19.30
C LEU A 403 -25.58 -2.35 19.35
N ASP A 404 -25.34 -1.72 18.21
CA ASP A 404 -25.22 -0.27 18.10
C ASP A 404 -26.56 0.43 18.35
N ALA A 405 -27.65 -0.09 17.76
CA ALA A 405 -29.00 0.41 18.00
C ALA A 405 -29.38 0.32 19.48
N ASP A 406 -29.10 -0.81 20.13
CA ASP A 406 -29.38 -1.00 21.55
C ASP A 406 -28.47 -0.15 22.45
N ALA A 407 -27.22 0.06 22.03
CA ALA A 407 -26.28 0.99 22.68
C ALA A 407 -26.78 2.42 22.65
N GLN A 408 -27.34 2.86 21.54
CA GLN A 408 -27.95 4.19 21.38
C GLN A 408 -29.20 4.35 22.27
N ILE A 409 -30.09 3.35 22.28
CA ILE A 409 -31.29 3.33 23.11
C ILE A 409 -30.91 3.36 24.60
N GLN A 410 -29.88 2.64 25.02
CA GLN A 410 -29.40 2.62 26.40
C GLN A 410 -28.57 3.86 26.79
N GLY A 411 -28.32 4.77 25.83
CA GLY A 411 -27.52 5.99 26.05
C GLY A 411 -26.05 5.72 26.34
N VAL A 412 -25.55 4.54 25.97
CA VAL A 412 -24.17 4.11 26.20
C VAL A 412 -23.22 4.75 25.19
N ALA A 413 -23.66 4.89 23.95
CA ALA A 413 -22.88 5.52 22.89
C ALA A 413 -22.65 7.03 23.11
N ALA A 414 -23.62 7.71 23.70
CA ALA A 414 -23.52 9.15 24.01
C ALA A 414 -22.50 9.48 25.12
N ARG A 415 -22.11 8.51 25.94
CA ARG A 415 -21.16 8.69 27.04
C ARG A 415 -19.71 8.38 26.68
N THR A 416 -19.49 7.73 25.53
CA THR A 416 -18.15 7.46 25.00
C THR A 416 -17.65 8.58 24.08
N ASN A 417 -18.58 9.35 23.48
CA ASN A 417 -18.25 10.59 22.77
C ASN A 417 -18.18 11.69 23.81
N GLY A 418 -17.00 12.02 24.30
CA GLY A 418 -16.76 13.09 25.27
C GLY A 418 -17.50 14.36 24.88
N SER A 419 -18.40 14.79 25.72
CA SER A 419 -19.02 16.11 25.89
C SER A 419 -18.59 17.16 24.85
N VAL A 420 -19.39 17.33 23.81
CA VAL A 420 -19.52 18.62 23.13
C VAL A 420 -20.61 19.34 23.90
N PRO A 421 -20.36 20.50 24.59
CA PRO A 421 -21.41 21.28 25.17
C PRO A 421 -22.30 21.81 24.07
N SER A 422 -23.57 21.37 24.08
CA SER A 422 -24.64 21.96 23.27
C SER A 422 -24.74 23.43 23.60
N ALA A 423 -24.22 24.29 22.75
CA ALA A 423 -24.50 25.71 22.74
C ALA A 423 -25.88 25.97 22.11
N ALA A 424 -26.92 25.45 22.77
CA ALA A 424 -28.31 25.84 22.51
C ALA A 424 -28.75 26.74 23.68
N GLY A 425 -28.51 28.01 23.56
CA GLY A 425 -28.97 28.98 24.57
C GLY A 425 -28.21 30.28 24.57
N ALA A 426 -28.12 30.97 23.41
CA ALA A 426 -27.75 32.39 23.45
C ALA A 426 -28.40 33.17 22.29
N ALA A 427 -29.39 33.97 22.71
CA ALA A 427 -29.73 35.25 22.11
C ALA A 427 -30.45 35.26 20.76
N GLN A 428 -31.75 35.11 20.82
CA GLN A 428 -32.64 35.95 20.05
C GLN A 428 -32.40 37.43 20.41
N LYS A 429 -31.58 38.12 19.67
CA LYS A 429 -31.43 39.57 19.71
C LYS A 429 -32.09 40.16 18.49
N ASN A 430 -33.24 40.77 18.76
CA ASN A 430 -34.03 41.68 17.97
C ASN A 430 -33.18 42.57 17.07
N ILE A 431 -33.38 42.47 15.76
CA ILE A 431 -32.89 43.45 14.78
C ILE A 431 -34.13 44.08 14.16
N GLY A 432 -34.43 45.29 14.63
CA GLY A 432 -35.39 46.22 14.02
C GLY A 432 -34.90 46.71 12.67
N PRO A 433 -35.82 47.25 11.85
CA PRO A 433 -35.53 47.61 10.46
C PRO A 433 -34.70 48.89 10.35
N GLN A 434 -33.62 48.87 9.60
CA GLN A 434 -32.92 50.10 9.16
C GLN A 434 -33.39 50.54 7.78
N PRO A 435 -33.53 51.87 7.57
CA PRO A 435 -34.05 52.47 6.35
C PRO A 435 -32.98 52.60 5.25
N GLY A 436 -33.45 52.64 4.02
CA GLY A 436 -32.74 52.64 2.77
C GLY A 436 -31.57 53.59 2.62
N ARG A 437 -30.60 53.15 1.83
CA ARG A 437 -29.62 54.04 1.21
C ARG A 437 -29.55 53.77 -0.28
N ASN A 438 -29.88 54.85 -1.01
CA ASN A 438 -29.84 55.04 -2.47
C ASN A 438 -28.58 54.53 -3.15
N MET A 439 -28.78 53.93 -4.31
CA MET A 439 -27.77 53.92 -5.38
C MET A 439 -27.60 55.30 -6.02
N PRO A 440 -26.45 55.59 -6.58
CA PRO A 440 -26.39 56.18 -7.89
C PRO A 440 -25.67 55.31 -8.91
N GLY A 441 -26.23 55.29 -10.09
CA GLY A 441 -25.69 54.67 -11.27
C GLY A 441 -24.60 55.51 -11.93
N GLY A 442 -24.02 54.96 -13.01
CA GLY A 442 -23.09 55.60 -13.97
C GLY A 442 -22.16 54.56 -14.51
N ALA A 443 -22.43 54.01 -15.62
CA ALA A 443 -21.96 54.27 -16.97
C ALA A 443 -20.40 54.27 -17.10
N GLN A 444 -19.81 53.34 -17.66
CA GLN A 444 -19.14 53.17 -19.00
C GLN A 444 -18.48 51.82 -19.11
#